data_28217ee1db5d1e16adc2ba930a1616f2
#
_entry.id   28217ee1db5d1e16adc2ba930a1616f2
#
_cell.length_a   1.000
_cell.length_b   1.000
_cell.length_c   1.000
_cell.angle_alpha   90.00
_cell.angle_beta   90.00
_cell.angle_gamma   90.00
#
_symmetry.space_group_name_H-M   'P 1'
#
loop_
_entity.id
_entity.type
_entity.pdbx_description
1 polymer ?
#
loop_
_entity_poly.entity_id
_entity_poly.type
_entity_poly.pdbx_seq_one_letter_code
_entity_poly.pdbx_strand_id
1 'polypeptide(L)'
;MTNLVIAGSASAGPRIDTEPLREAVAVAGITEHMANLEAIANANVFEGVPTRATGTPGHEASVAYVVERMEAAGYDVTLQPFEADIFFEQAPAVVEQDEPNEIEYPRYDGQTGVWYTASFSGDGDVAASAVVIDFTEPTTAASASDSGCETDDFDPAVVTGQIVLLQRGTCDFGVKVENAQAAGAVGAVIFNEGTIGAEDRNGVIIPNLAGYDADIPVVGTDYATGRSLVDLVNAGETVVLHVAVDGFINEDVITNNVIAETPGGRADRTVVVGGHLDSVYEGPGVNDDGSGVSTMLETAEQMTALGIQPTNKVRFIFFSGEEQGLLGSDYYVSQLTAREIKDISVMLDFDMLASGNYARFIYDGNGDEHGIAGPNGSGNVERVFKDFWDSQGLAYETIPFDGRSDYDAFTSVGIPAGGIFAGAEVPKQDYQVPLYGGTAGQPFDPCYHQQCDTLANISEQGLDEHSDAVVHAIATFAMTNSSVNGTARSSSAAIKSLEFHGPLPVR
;
A
#
# COMPACT_ATOMS: atom_id res chain seq x y z
N MET A 1 44.78 -43.72 6.05
CA MET A 1 44.92 -42.62 5.10
C MET A 1 43.60 -41.82 5.12
N THR A 2 43.57 -40.76 5.87
CA THR A 2 42.37 -39.97 6.09
C THR A 2 42.42 -38.82 5.06
N ASN A 3 41.53 -38.84 4.08
CA ASN A 3 41.39 -37.75 3.14
C ASN A 3 40.73 -36.54 3.79
N LEU A 4 41.51 -35.52 4.02
CA LEU A 4 41.05 -34.20 4.43
C LEU A 4 40.46 -33.49 3.22
N VAL A 5 39.12 -33.35 3.14
CA VAL A 5 38.46 -32.52 2.14
C VAL A 5 38.59 -31.09 2.63
N ILE A 6 39.43 -30.30 1.97
CA ILE A 6 39.50 -28.87 2.16
C ILE A 6 38.27 -28.27 1.46
N ALA A 7 37.28 -27.82 2.23
CA ALA A 7 36.21 -26.98 1.72
C ALA A 7 36.83 -25.66 1.27
N GLY A 8 36.82 -25.41 -0.04
CA GLY A 8 37.24 -24.15 -0.61
C GLY A 8 36.27 -23.06 -0.14
N SER A 9 36.78 -22.08 0.61
CA SER A 9 36.08 -20.86 0.89
C SER A 9 35.82 -20.14 -0.44
N ALA A 10 34.55 -19.99 -0.81
CA ALA A 10 34.18 -19.06 -1.85
C ALA A 10 34.71 -17.68 -1.42
N SER A 11 35.53 -17.05 -2.27
CA SER A 11 36.02 -15.70 -2.02
C SER A 11 34.79 -14.78 -2.08
N ALA A 12 34.37 -14.30 -0.93
CA ALA A 12 33.46 -13.17 -0.88
C ALA A 12 34.12 -12.03 -1.70
N GLY A 13 33.42 -11.52 -2.71
CA GLY A 13 33.82 -10.29 -3.39
C GLY A 13 34.05 -9.17 -2.36
N PRO A 14 34.74 -8.08 -2.74
CA PRO A 14 34.98 -6.99 -1.81
C PRO A 14 33.61 -6.52 -1.25
N ARG A 15 33.45 -6.59 0.06
CA ARG A 15 32.27 -6.01 0.73
C ARG A 15 32.30 -4.51 0.50
N ILE A 16 31.17 -3.96 0.06
CA ILE A 16 30.99 -2.52 -0.04
C ILE A 16 30.91 -1.97 1.38
N ASP A 17 31.77 -1.01 1.67
CA ASP A 17 31.74 -0.28 2.95
C ASP A 17 30.64 0.77 2.88
N THR A 18 29.55 0.56 3.61
CA THR A 18 28.40 1.47 3.67
C THR A 18 28.39 2.32 4.93
N GLU A 19 29.33 2.08 5.87
CA GLU A 19 29.36 2.77 7.16
C GLU A 19 29.48 4.30 7.02
N PRO A 20 30.36 4.87 6.13
CA PRO A 20 30.46 6.32 6.02
C PRO A 20 29.17 7.01 5.57
N LEU A 21 28.35 6.36 4.72
CA LEU A 21 27.07 6.91 4.30
C LEU A 21 26.01 6.75 5.39
N ARG A 22 25.98 5.61 6.09
CA ARG A 22 25.08 5.39 7.21
C ARG A 22 25.33 6.37 8.37
N GLU A 23 26.60 6.62 8.70
CA GLU A 23 26.96 7.63 9.71
C GLU A 23 26.60 9.07 9.29
N ALA A 24 26.53 9.36 8.00
CA ALA A 24 26.18 10.68 7.48
C ALA A 24 24.67 10.90 7.43
N VAL A 25 23.88 9.84 7.15
CA VAL A 25 22.41 9.87 7.16
C VAL A 25 21.95 9.74 8.62
N ALA A 26 21.83 10.88 9.28
CA ALA A 26 21.48 10.90 10.71
C ALA A 26 19.96 11.07 10.90
N VAL A 27 19.39 10.47 11.95
CA VAL A 27 17.99 10.65 12.35
C VAL A 27 17.57 12.12 12.39
N ALA A 28 18.47 13.01 12.83
CA ALA A 28 18.18 14.43 12.89
C ALA A 28 17.90 15.06 11.51
N GLY A 29 18.65 14.66 10.46
CA GLY A 29 18.41 15.11 9.09
C GLY A 29 17.09 14.57 8.53
N ILE A 30 16.82 13.27 8.75
CA ILE A 30 15.56 12.64 8.34
C ILE A 30 14.38 13.33 9.05
N THR A 31 14.47 13.55 10.36
CA THR A 31 13.41 14.20 11.15
C THR A 31 13.20 15.67 10.71
N GLU A 32 14.24 16.37 10.21
CA GLU A 32 14.07 17.70 9.63
C GLU A 32 13.20 17.67 8.37
N HIS A 33 13.38 16.68 7.48
CA HIS A 33 12.52 16.50 6.33
C HIS A 33 11.09 16.13 6.74
N MET A 34 10.89 15.20 7.67
CA MET A 34 9.58 14.85 8.21
C MET A 34 8.86 16.07 8.81
N ALA A 35 9.59 16.92 9.55
CA ALA A 35 9.05 18.15 10.11
C ALA A 35 8.62 19.15 9.02
N ASN A 36 9.35 19.22 7.90
CA ASN A 36 8.95 20.05 6.78
C ASN A 36 7.69 19.53 6.10
N LEU A 37 7.54 18.21 5.92
CA LEU A 37 6.32 17.60 5.36
C LEU A 37 5.12 17.84 6.28
N GLU A 38 5.27 17.68 7.60
CA GLU A 38 4.22 18.02 8.56
C GLU A 38 3.85 19.51 8.51
N ALA A 39 4.85 20.38 8.41
CA ALA A 39 4.61 21.84 8.29
C ALA A 39 3.90 22.19 6.98
N ILE A 40 4.19 21.49 5.89
CA ILE A 40 3.49 21.62 4.61
C ILE A 40 2.02 21.24 4.77
N ALA A 41 1.71 20.09 5.37
CA ALA A 41 0.33 19.69 5.65
C ALA A 41 -0.40 20.73 6.49
N ASN A 42 0.22 21.18 7.58
CA ASN A 42 -0.34 22.18 8.48
C ASN A 42 -0.56 23.57 7.83
N ALA A 43 0.25 23.92 6.84
CA ALA A 43 0.12 25.18 6.09
C ALA A 43 -0.93 25.11 4.97
N ASN A 44 -1.28 23.91 4.51
CA ASN A 44 -2.16 23.67 3.36
C ASN A 44 -3.38 22.83 3.78
N VAL A 45 -4.11 23.32 4.78
CA VAL A 45 -5.34 22.68 5.26
C VAL A 45 -6.36 22.59 4.12
N PHE A 46 -6.85 21.39 3.84
CA PHE A 46 -7.87 21.14 2.82
C PHE A 46 -9.15 20.64 3.52
N GLU A 47 -10.29 21.27 3.26
CA GLU A 47 -11.60 21.00 3.90
C GLU A 47 -11.54 20.86 5.44
N GLY A 48 -10.62 21.58 6.08
CA GLY A 48 -10.45 21.58 7.53
C GLY A 48 -9.42 20.57 8.06
N VAL A 49 -8.83 19.75 7.20
CA VAL A 49 -7.84 18.71 7.56
C VAL A 49 -6.44 19.10 7.08
N PRO A 50 -5.42 19.07 7.96
CA PRO A 50 -4.03 19.16 7.56
C PRO A 50 -3.62 17.86 6.83
N THR A 51 -3.42 17.92 5.53
CA THR A 51 -3.16 16.72 4.71
C THR A 51 -2.18 16.99 3.58
N ARG A 52 -1.56 15.94 3.08
CA ARG A 52 -0.73 15.90 1.87
C ARG A 52 -1.33 14.94 0.82
N ALA A 53 -2.60 14.60 0.97
CA ALA A 53 -3.29 13.70 0.06
C ALA A 53 -3.21 14.18 -1.38
N THR A 54 -3.05 13.25 -2.32
CA THR A 54 -3.01 13.55 -3.76
C THR A 54 -4.24 14.35 -4.18
N GLY A 55 -4.05 15.36 -5.03
CA GLY A 55 -5.12 16.26 -5.44
C GLY A 55 -5.38 17.43 -4.48
N THR A 56 -4.56 17.60 -3.44
CA THR A 56 -4.65 18.72 -2.49
C THR A 56 -3.48 19.69 -2.61
N PRO A 57 -3.62 20.94 -2.16
CA PRO A 57 -2.50 21.90 -2.12
C PRO A 57 -1.32 21.41 -1.26
N GLY A 58 -1.57 20.58 -0.24
CA GLY A 58 -0.51 19.98 0.58
C GLY A 58 0.36 19.01 -0.21
N HIS A 59 -0.24 18.22 -1.08
CA HIS A 59 0.51 17.34 -1.97
C HIS A 59 1.34 18.14 -3.00
N GLU A 60 0.74 19.13 -3.65
CA GLU A 60 1.48 20.00 -4.60
C GLU A 60 2.68 20.67 -3.95
N ALA A 61 2.54 21.15 -2.71
CA ALA A 61 3.62 21.75 -1.95
C ALA A 61 4.70 20.70 -1.56
N SER A 62 4.32 19.45 -1.30
CA SER A 62 5.25 18.35 -1.04
C SER A 62 6.03 17.99 -2.29
N VAL A 63 5.39 17.93 -3.46
CA VAL A 63 6.08 17.76 -4.76
C VAL A 63 7.10 18.85 -4.97
N ALA A 64 6.73 20.13 -4.77
CA ALA A 64 7.65 21.26 -4.94
C ALA A 64 8.83 21.19 -3.96
N TYR A 65 8.60 20.78 -2.71
CA TYR A 65 9.63 20.60 -1.70
C TYR A 65 10.65 19.52 -2.12
N VAL A 66 10.19 18.36 -2.54
CA VAL A 66 11.05 17.26 -2.99
C VAL A 66 11.87 17.66 -4.21
N VAL A 67 11.25 18.33 -5.19
CA VAL A 67 11.94 18.85 -6.38
C VAL A 67 13.08 19.80 -5.97
N GLU A 68 12.79 20.78 -5.11
CA GLU A 68 13.80 21.75 -4.63
C GLU A 68 14.98 21.06 -3.95
N ARG A 69 14.70 20.07 -3.09
CA ARG A 69 15.75 19.34 -2.35
C ARG A 69 16.62 18.51 -3.28
N MET A 70 16.01 17.76 -4.19
CA MET A 70 16.74 16.89 -5.11
C MET A 70 17.55 17.68 -6.16
N GLU A 71 17.01 18.80 -6.68
CA GLU A 71 17.76 19.70 -7.55
C GLU A 71 18.95 20.34 -6.83
N ALA A 72 18.75 20.81 -5.59
CA ALA A 72 19.80 21.37 -4.76
C ALA A 72 20.91 20.35 -4.45
N ALA A 73 20.55 19.10 -4.30
CA ALA A 73 21.49 17.98 -4.15
C ALA A 73 22.19 17.59 -5.47
N GLY A 74 21.79 18.16 -6.61
CA GLY A 74 22.44 17.96 -7.91
C GLY A 74 21.98 16.73 -8.68
N TYR A 75 20.78 16.25 -8.42
CA TYR A 75 20.14 15.20 -9.20
C TYR A 75 19.47 15.75 -10.45
N ASP A 76 19.36 14.91 -11.48
CA ASP A 76 18.58 15.22 -12.69
C ASP A 76 17.09 14.94 -12.35
N VAL A 77 16.31 16.00 -12.08
CA VAL A 77 14.90 15.88 -11.66
C VAL A 77 13.95 15.98 -12.86
N THR A 78 12.98 15.10 -12.90
CA THR A 78 11.88 15.07 -13.89
C THR A 78 10.55 14.91 -13.18
N LEU A 79 9.59 15.75 -13.50
CA LEU A 79 8.19 15.53 -13.13
C LEU A 79 7.52 14.66 -14.19
N GLN A 80 6.84 13.61 -13.74
CA GLN A 80 6.03 12.75 -14.60
C GLN A 80 4.55 13.00 -14.30
N PRO A 81 3.87 13.87 -15.07
CA PRO A 81 2.47 14.17 -14.86
C PRO A 81 1.59 12.99 -15.27
N PHE A 82 0.55 12.76 -14.51
CA PHE A 82 -0.55 11.87 -14.88
C PHE A 82 -1.88 12.42 -14.35
N GLU A 83 -2.96 11.97 -14.96
CA GLU A 83 -4.32 12.34 -14.61
C GLU A 83 -4.99 11.19 -13.89
N ALA A 84 -5.71 11.50 -12.81
CA ALA A 84 -6.46 10.53 -12.03
C ALA A 84 -7.65 11.21 -11.35
N ASP A 85 -8.69 10.44 -11.12
CA ASP A 85 -9.79 10.82 -10.24
C ASP A 85 -9.41 10.45 -8.81
N ILE A 86 -9.68 11.36 -7.87
CA ILE A 86 -9.31 11.19 -6.47
C ILE A 86 -10.56 11.24 -5.61
N PHE A 87 -10.78 10.18 -4.86
CA PHE A 87 -11.90 10.07 -3.92
C PHE A 87 -11.52 10.55 -2.52
N PHE A 88 -12.35 11.41 -1.93
CA PHE A 88 -12.21 11.90 -0.57
C PHE A 88 -13.45 11.56 0.25
N GLU A 89 -13.27 10.88 1.38
CA GLU A 89 -14.30 10.70 2.38
C GLU A 89 -14.22 11.84 3.39
N GLN A 90 -15.24 12.72 3.44
CA GLN A 90 -15.23 13.93 4.28
C GLN A 90 -15.63 13.65 5.74
N ALA A 91 -16.49 12.67 5.94
CA ALA A 91 -16.89 12.21 7.26
C ALA A 91 -16.99 10.68 7.26
N PRO A 92 -16.67 10.01 8.37
CA PRO A 92 -16.84 8.57 8.47
C PRO A 92 -18.27 8.18 8.09
N ALA A 93 -18.41 7.29 7.11
CA ALA A 93 -19.69 6.75 6.71
C ALA A 93 -20.38 6.05 7.89
N VAL A 94 -21.69 5.85 7.80
CA VAL A 94 -22.51 5.17 8.81
C VAL A 94 -23.17 3.96 8.19
N VAL A 95 -23.15 2.83 8.91
CA VAL A 95 -23.91 1.63 8.55
C VAL A 95 -24.65 1.12 9.77
N GLU A 96 -25.98 1.14 9.70
CA GLU A 96 -26.86 0.70 10.77
C GLU A 96 -27.93 -0.23 10.22
N GLN A 97 -28.42 -1.13 11.05
CA GLN A 97 -29.63 -1.89 10.81
C GLN A 97 -30.73 -1.35 11.74
N ASP A 98 -31.82 -0.84 11.18
CA ASP A 98 -32.95 -0.31 11.95
C ASP A 98 -33.96 -1.41 12.30
N GLU A 99 -34.21 -2.34 11.36
CA GLU A 99 -35.11 -3.48 11.51
C GLU A 99 -34.44 -4.79 11.03
N PRO A 100 -34.78 -5.96 11.60
CA PRO A 100 -35.72 -6.21 12.69
C PRO A 100 -35.17 -5.90 14.09
N ASN A 101 -33.89 -5.57 14.22
CA ASN A 101 -33.23 -5.18 15.47
C ASN A 101 -32.35 -3.98 15.17
N GLU A 102 -32.31 -3.02 16.07
CA GLU A 102 -31.39 -1.90 15.98
C GLU A 102 -29.94 -2.38 16.24
N ILE A 103 -29.07 -2.24 15.23
CA ILE A 103 -27.65 -2.62 15.29
C ILE A 103 -26.85 -1.51 14.64
N GLU A 104 -25.95 -0.89 15.38
CA GLU A 104 -24.90 -0.05 14.86
C GLU A 104 -23.70 -0.94 14.50
N TYR A 105 -23.32 -1.00 13.23
CA TYR A 105 -22.19 -1.79 12.79
C TYR A 105 -20.89 -0.97 12.93
N PRO A 106 -19.86 -1.50 13.64
CA PRO A 106 -18.60 -0.79 13.77
C PRO A 106 -17.86 -0.77 12.43
N ARG A 107 -17.35 0.41 12.08
CA ARG A 107 -16.46 0.57 10.93
C ARG A 107 -15.16 -0.21 11.18
N TYR A 108 -14.63 -0.80 10.14
CA TYR A 108 -13.34 -1.49 10.18
C TYR A 108 -12.19 -0.48 10.33
N ASP A 109 -11.34 -0.72 11.32
CA ASP A 109 -10.21 0.13 11.71
C ASP A 109 -8.84 -0.54 11.45
N GLY A 110 -8.81 -1.56 10.59
CA GLY A 110 -7.65 -2.41 10.36
C GLY A 110 -7.60 -3.65 11.25
N GLN A 111 -8.36 -3.70 12.34
CA GLN A 111 -8.36 -4.81 13.30
C GLN A 111 -9.75 -5.30 13.67
N THR A 112 -10.64 -4.37 13.94
CA THR A 112 -12.01 -4.62 14.38
C THR A 112 -12.97 -3.88 13.48
N GLY A 113 -14.24 -4.27 13.57
CA GLY A 113 -15.25 -3.72 12.69
C GLY A 113 -15.59 -4.69 11.56
N VAL A 114 -16.67 -4.40 10.86
CA VAL A 114 -17.28 -5.36 9.93
C VAL A 114 -17.57 -4.75 8.55
N TRP A 115 -17.33 -3.45 8.35
CA TRP A 115 -17.57 -2.78 7.08
C TRP A 115 -16.61 -1.62 6.83
N TYR A 116 -16.51 -1.20 5.57
CA TYR A 116 -15.75 -0.02 5.13
C TYR A 116 -16.45 0.65 3.94
N THR A 117 -16.22 1.96 3.74
CA THR A 117 -16.70 2.70 2.58
C THR A 117 -16.06 2.17 1.29
N ALA A 118 -16.84 2.02 0.23
CA ALA A 118 -16.26 1.70 -1.07
C ALA A 118 -15.50 2.92 -1.62
N SER A 119 -14.30 2.71 -2.16
CA SER A 119 -13.58 3.78 -2.86
C SER A 119 -14.38 4.20 -4.10
N PHE A 120 -14.51 5.50 -4.33
CA PHE A 120 -15.35 6.09 -5.39
C PHE A 120 -16.84 5.78 -5.23
N SER A 121 -17.31 5.61 -3.98
CA SER A 121 -18.73 5.54 -3.67
C SER A 121 -19.42 6.87 -4.00
N GLY A 122 -20.67 6.80 -4.44
CA GLY A 122 -21.53 7.97 -4.48
C GLY A 122 -21.82 8.51 -3.06
N ASP A 123 -22.14 9.80 -3.00
CA ASP A 123 -22.60 10.47 -1.79
C ASP A 123 -24.08 10.15 -1.53
N GLY A 124 -24.48 10.07 -0.26
CA GLY A 124 -25.87 9.86 0.10
C GLY A 124 -26.08 9.44 1.54
N ASP A 125 -27.32 9.67 2.01
CA ASP A 125 -27.83 9.28 3.32
C ASP A 125 -29.20 8.61 3.11
N VAL A 126 -29.24 7.29 3.18
CA VAL A 126 -30.41 6.49 2.79
C VAL A 126 -30.76 5.45 3.84
N ALA A 127 -32.06 5.38 4.19
CA ALA A 127 -32.62 4.31 4.99
C ALA A 127 -33.70 3.59 4.17
N ALA A 128 -33.48 2.30 3.86
CA ALA A 128 -34.37 1.52 3.01
C ALA A 128 -34.31 0.03 3.32
N SER A 129 -35.30 -0.71 2.83
CA SER A 129 -35.30 -2.18 2.97
C SER A 129 -34.20 -2.80 2.12
N ALA A 130 -33.58 -3.84 2.64
CA ALA A 130 -32.56 -4.62 1.95
C ALA A 130 -33.18 -5.69 1.03
N VAL A 131 -32.58 -5.84 -0.16
CA VAL A 131 -32.93 -6.88 -1.14
C VAL A 131 -31.68 -7.66 -1.54
N VAL A 132 -31.75 -8.98 -1.49
CA VAL A 132 -30.67 -9.88 -1.89
C VAL A 132 -30.68 -10.07 -3.39
N ILE A 133 -29.52 -9.92 -4.02
CA ILE A 133 -29.34 -10.17 -5.45
C ILE A 133 -28.45 -11.41 -5.64
N ASP A 134 -29.01 -12.46 -6.22
CA ASP A 134 -28.35 -13.71 -6.66
C ASP A 134 -27.29 -14.28 -5.72
N PHE A 135 -27.68 -14.53 -4.46
CA PHE A 135 -26.76 -15.11 -3.49
C PHE A 135 -26.38 -16.55 -3.85
N THR A 136 -25.09 -16.83 -3.89
CA THR A 136 -24.51 -18.14 -4.11
C THR A 136 -23.89 -18.70 -2.82
N GLU A 137 -24.28 -19.93 -2.42
CA GLU A 137 -23.66 -20.58 -1.25
C GLU A 137 -22.18 -20.88 -1.48
N PRO A 138 -21.29 -20.45 -0.56
CA PRO A 138 -19.85 -20.64 -0.72
C PRO A 138 -19.44 -22.11 -0.71
N THR A 139 -18.35 -22.39 -1.43
CA THR A 139 -17.70 -23.71 -1.47
C THR A 139 -16.20 -23.56 -1.10
N THR A 140 -15.45 -24.65 -1.23
CA THR A 140 -13.97 -24.63 -1.09
C THR A 140 -13.24 -24.18 -2.38
N ALA A 141 -13.97 -23.97 -3.47
CA ALA A 141 -13.44 -23.39 -4.70
C ALA A 141 -13.67 -21.88 -4.68
N ALA A 142 -12.85 -21.14 -5.43
CA ALA A 142 -13.07 -19.72 -5.65
C ALA A 142 -14.52 -19.49 -6.10
N SER A 143 -15.11 -18.36 -5.68
CA SER A 143 -16.50 -18.04 -5.91
C SER A 143 -16.87 -18.10 -7.39
N ALA A 144 -18.02 -18.70 -7.65
CA ALA A 144 -18.71 -18.61 -8.93
C ALA A 144 -19.92 -17.65 -8.84
N SER A 145 -19.97 -16.79 -7.78
CA SER A 145 -21.06 -15.82 -7.64
C SER A 145 -21.00 -14.80 -8.77
N ASP A 146 -22.09 -14.64 -9.46
CA ASP A 146 -22.33 -13.63 -10.48
C ASP A 146 -23.31 -12.54 -10.00
N SER A 147 -23.58 -12.53 -8.70
CA SER A 147 -24.50 -11.59 -8.03
C SER A 147 -24.32 -10.16 -8.55
N GLY A 148 -25.33 -9.64 -9.23
CA GLY A 148 -25.38 -8.29 -9.79
C GLY A 148 -24.51 -8.05 -11.03
N CYS A 149 -23.97 -9.10 -11.64
CA CYS A 149 -23.15 -8.96 -12.86
C CYS A 149 -23.97 -8.67 -14.12
N GLU A 150 -25.19 -9.15 -14.21
CA GLU A 150 -26.10 -8.99 -15.32
C GLU A 150 -27.25 -8.04 -14.96
N THR A 151 -27.71 -7.26 -15.93
CA THR A 151 -28.85 -6.34 -15.74
C THR A 151 -30.17 -7.06 -15.43
N ASP A 152 -30.33 -8.31 -15.83
CA ASP A 152 -31.49 -9.14 -15.58
C ASP A 152 -31.51 -9.82 -14.18
N ASP A 153 -30.44 -9.67 -13.39
CA ASP A 153 -30.43 -10.01 -11.95
C ASP A 153 -31.35 -9.10 -11.15
N PHE A 154 -31.66 -7.92 -11.67
CA PHE A 154 -32.41 -6.88 -10.99
C PHE A 154 -33.82 -6.72 -11.54
N ASP A 155 -34.84 -7.06 -10.77
CA ASP A 155 -36.24 -6.69 -11.08
C ASP A 155 -36.51 -5.26 -10.56
N PRO A 156 -36.69 -4.25 -11.42
CA PRO A 156 -36.97 -2.89 -10.99
C PRO A 156 -38.20 -2.74 -10.09
N ALA A 157 -39.16 -3.67 -10.19
CA ALA A 157 -40.34 -3.67 -9.31
C ALA A 157 -40.00 -4.05 -7.86
N VAL A 158 -38.89 -4.72 -7.66
CA VAL A 158 -38.37 -5.16 -6.34
C VAL A 158 -37.29 -4.23 -5.84
N VAL A 159 -36.40 -3.78 -6.72
CA VAL A 159 -35.16 -3.08 -6.37
C VAL A 159 -35.34 -1.57 -6.21
N THR A 160 -36.29 -0.95 -6.93
CA THR A 160 -36.48 0.51 -6.89
C THR A 160 -36.74 1.02 -5.47
N GLY A 161 -35.88 1.94 -5.02
CA GLY A 161 -35.97 2.54 -3.69
C GLY A 161 -35.46 1.64 -2.56
N GLN A 162 -34.72 0.57 -2.89
CA GLN A 162 -34.18 -0.39 -1.91
C GLN A 162 -32.64 -0.29 -1.85
N ILE A 163 -32.06 -0.81 -0.77
CA ILE A 163 -30.62 -1.09 -0.65
C ILE A 163 -30.39 -2.53 -1.10
N VAL A 164 -29.47 -2.75 -2.04
CA VAL A 164 -29.16 -4.10 -2.54
C VAL A 164 -27.99 -4.73 -1.78
N LEU A 165 -28.12 -6.04 -1.52
CA LEU A 165 -27.06 -6.87 -0.94
C LEU A 165 -26.42 -7.66 -2.09
N LEU A 166 -25.14 -7.39 -2.38
CA LEU A 166 -24.38 -7.95 -3.50
C LEU A 166 -23.22 -8.79 -2.97
N GLN A 167 -23.08 -10.01 -3.48
CA GLN A 167 -21.95 -10.86 -3.13
C GLN A 167 -20.76 -10.59 -4.07
N ARG A 168 -19.54 -10.50 -3.53
CA ARG A 168 -18.30 -10.51 -4.32
C ARG A 168 -18.26 -11.76 -5.20
N GLY A 169 -17.72 -11.65 -6.42
CA GLY A 169 -17.67 -12.78 -7.35
C GLY A 169 -16.90 -12.50 -8.65
N THR A 170 -17.53 -12.74 -9.79
CA THR A 170 -16.86 -12.87 -11.08
C THR A 170 -16.68 -11.57 -11.87
N CYS A 171 -17.44 -10.53 -11.57
CA CYS A 171 -17.33 -9.23 -12.25
C CYS A 171 -16.90 -8.13 -11.27
N ASP A 172 -16.44 -7.01 -11.84
CA ASP A 172 -16.01 -5.83 -11.10
C ASP A 172 -17.13 -5.26 -10.25
N PHE A 173 -16.79 -4.68 -9.10
CA PHE A 173 -17.76 -4.10 -8.18
C PHE A 173 -18.55 -2.95 -8.83
N GLY A 174 -17.88 -2.13 -9.65
CA GLY A 174 -18.55 -1.05 -10.37
C GLY A 174 -19.65 -1.53 -11.29
N VAL A 175 -19.46 -2.65 -12.03
CA VAL A 175 -20.51 -3.26 -12.85
C VAL A 175 -21.75 -3.60 -12.03
N LYS A 176 -21.56 -4.18 -10.83
CA LYS A 176 -22.66 -4.52 -9.93
C LYS A 176 -23.43 -3.27 -9.46
N VAL A 177 -22.70 -2.19 -9.15
CA VAL A 177 -23.29 -0.93 -8.68
C VAL A 177 -24.01 -0.21 -9.81
N GLU A 178 -23.42 -0.10 -11.01
CA GLU A 178 -24.10 0.47 -12.18
C GLU A 178 -25.41 -0.27 -12.52
N ASN A 179 -25.39 -1.60 -12.52
CA ASN A 179 -26.60 -2.39 -12.76
C ASN A 179 -27.66 -2.15 -11.68
N ALA A 180 -27.24 -2.07 -10.39
CA ALA A 180 -28.13 -1.82 -9.25
C ALA A 180 -28.81 -0.45 -9.34
N GLN A 181 -28.03 0.62 -9.57
CA GLN A 181 -28.58 1.97 -9.68
C GLN A 181 -29.44 2.14 -10.95
N ALA A 182 -29.08 1.49 -12.07
CA ALA A 182 -29.90 1.48 -13.28
C ALA A 182 -31.28 0.82 -13.03
N ALA A 183 -31.37 -0.14 -12.11
CA ALA A 183 -32.62 -0.76 -11.68
C ALA A 183 -33.38 0.06 -10.60
N GLY A 184 -32.79 1.16 -10.12
CA GLY A 184 -33.40 2.09 -9.18
C GLY A 184 -33.05 1.80 -7.71
N ALA A 185 -32.02 1.04 -7.41
CA ALA A 185 -31.45 0.93 -6.05
C ALA A 185 -31.02 2.31 -5.53
N VAL A 186 -31.13 2.54 -4.23
CA VAL A 186 -30.75 3.80 -3.57
C VAL A 186 -29.48 3.67 -2.73
N GLY A 187 -28.94 2.45 -2.59
CA GLY A 187 -27.68 2.15 -1.93
C GLY A 187 -27.29 0.71 -2.16
N ALA A 188 -26.04 0.36 -1.91
CA ALA A 188 -25.53 -1.00 -2.05
C ALA A 188 -24.61 -1.39 -0.89
N VAL A 189 -24.75 -2.63 -0.44
CA VAL A 189 -23.82 -3.29 0.49
C VAL A 189 -23.21 -4.47 -0.25
N ILE A 190 -21.90 -4.42 -0.48
CA ILE A 190 -21.16 -5.49 -1.14
C ILE A 190 -20.44 -6.30 -0.06
N PHE A 191 -20.72 -7.59 0.04
CA PHE A 191 -20.10 -8.46 1.03
C PHE A 191 -19.16 -9.48 0.39
N ASN A 192 -18.15 -9.91 1.15
CA ASN A 192 -17.15 -10.85 0.66
C ASN A 192 -17.77 -12.20 0.28
N GLU A 193 -17.06 -12.99 -0.51
CA GLU A 193 -17.62 -14.19 -1.15
C GLU A 193 -17.81 -15.41 -0.22
N GLY A 194 -17.00 -15.50 0.87
CA GLY A 194 -17.14 -16.56 1.86
C GLY A 194 -16.51 -17.90 1.50
N THR A 195 -15.54 -17.95 0.61
CA THR A 195 -14.85 -19.19 0.22
C THR A 195 -14.31 -19.93 1.44
N ILE A 196 -14.70 -21.21 1.57
CA ILE A 196 -14.37 -22.01 2.75
C ILE A 196 -12.87 -22.30 2.82
N GLY A 197 -12.24 -21.84 3.90
CA GLY A 197 -10.81 -22.04 4.15
C GLY A 197 -9.88 -20.99 3.52
N ALA A 198 -10.43 -19.92 2.95
CA ALA A 198 -9.70 -18.75 2.46
C ALA A 198 -10.04 -17.54 3.34
N GLU A 199 -9.11 -17.12 4.20
CA GLU A 199 -9.34 -16.01 5.16
C GLU A 199 -9.58 -14.68 4.44
N ASP A 200 -8.80 -14.39 3.39
CA ASP A 200 -8.91 -13.23 2.50
C ASP A 200 -10.27 -13.11 1.78
N ARG A 201 -11.00 -14.21 1.68
CA ARG A 201 -12.34 -14.28 1.07
C ARG A 201 -13.49 -14.21 2.09
N ASN A 202 -13.16 -13.94 3.34
CA ASN A 202 -14.13 -13.87 4.44
C ASN A 202 -14.11 -12.55 5.22
N GLY A 203 -12.97 -11.85 5.25
CA GLY A 203 -12.79 -10.56 5.93
C GLY A 203 -13.53 -9.40 5.27
N VAL A 204 -13.41 -8.22 5.88
CA VAL A 204 -13.94 -6.97 5.31
C VAL A 204 -13.30 -6.70 3.97
N ILE A 205 -14.10 -6.23 3.02
CA ILE A 205 -13.62 -5.77 1.71
C ILE A 205 -13.82 -4.27 1.57
N ILE A 206 -12.94 -3.62 0.82
CA ILE A 206 -13.08 -2.24 0.37
C ILE A 206 -13.29 -2.29 -1.14
N PRO A 207 -14.55 -2.25 -1.62
CA PRO A 207 -14.81 -2.27 -3.05
C PRO A 207 -14.21 -1.03 -3.72
N ASN A 208 -13.48 -1.21 -4.83
CA ASN A 208 -13.01 -0.11 -5.65
C ASN A 208 -13.96 0.08 -6.84
N LEU A 209 -14.53 1.26 -6.97
CA LEU A 209 -15.47 1.63 -8.04
C LEU A 209 -14.85 2.57 -9.07
N ALA A 210 -13.52 2.78 -9.04
CA ALA A 210 -12.82 3.67 -9.97
C ALA A 210 -13.14 3.32 -11.44
N GLY A 211 -13.47 4.35 -12.24
CA GLY A 211 -13.84 4.20 -13.64
C GLY A 211 -15.29 3.78 -13.88
N TYR A 212 -16.12 3.77 -12.85
CA TYR A 212 -17.56 3.51 -12.91
C TYR A 212 -18.34 4.69 -12.32
N ASP A 213 -19.54 4.95 -12.85
CA ASP A 213 -20.43 6.01 -12.36
C ASP A 213 -21.28 5.48 -11.19
N ALA A 214 -20.81 5.67 -9.94
CA ALA A 214 -21.53 5.29 -8.73
C ALA A 214 -22.18 6.55 -8.11
N ASP A 215 -23.48 6.73 -8.32
CA ASP A 215 -24.28 7.85 -7.80
C ASP A 215 -24.95 7.54 -6.46
N ILE A 216 -24.86 6.31 -5.97
CA ILE A 216 -25.49 5.83 -4.73
C ILE A 216 -24.43 5.49 -3.69
N PRO A 217 -24.75 5.62 -2.37
CA PRO A 217 -23.81 5.21 -1.32
C PRO A 217 -23.54 3.71 -1.34
N VAL A 218 -22.26 3.33 -1.33
CA VAL A 218 -21.79 1.95 -1.40
C VAL A 218 -20.81 1.66 -0.28
N VAL A 219 -21.02 0.54 0.41
CA VAL A 219 -20.11 0.05 1.45
C VAL A 219 -19.75 -1.42 1.20
N GLY A 220 -18.53 -1.79 1.61
CA GLY A 220 -18.10 -3.18 1.64
C GLY A 220 -18.20 -3.77 3.05
N THR A 221 -18.47 -5.09 3.17
CA THR A 221 -18.52 -5.75 4.47
C THR A 221 -17.88 -7.14 4.42
N ASP A 222 -17.66 -7.73 5.60
CA ASP A 222 -17.23 -9.12 5.69
C ASP A 222 -18.33 -10.10 5.28
N TYR A 223 -17.95 -11.33 5.01
CA TYR A 223 -18.89 -12.37 4.63
C TYR A 223 -19.91 -12.69 5.74
N ALA A 224 -19.49 -12.72 7.01
CA ALA A 224 -20.35 -13.11 8.12
C ALA A 224 -21.50 -12.11 8.32
N THR A 225 -21.21 -10.83 8.23
CA THR A 225 -22.21 -9.75 8.31
C THR A 225 -23.14 -9.80 7.10
N GLY A 226 -22.60 -9.86 5.87
CA GLY A 226 -23.41 -9.98 4.66
C GLY A 226 -24.31 -11.22 4.68
N ARG A 227 -23.77 -12.37 5.07
CA ARG A 227 -24.54 -13.61 5.24
C ARG A 227 -25.66 -13.49 6.25
N SER A 228 -25.43 -12.83 7.38
CA SER A 228 -26.46 -12.62 8.39
C SER A 228 -27.63 -11.79 7.84
N LEU A 229 -27.34 -10.75 7.07
CA LEU A 229 -28.37 -9.94 6.39
C LEU A 229 -29.14 -10.77 5.35
N VAL A 230 -28.44 -11.56 4.53
CA VAL A 230 -29.04 -12.47 3.55
C VAL A 230 -29.97 -13.47 4.23
N ASP A 231 -29.57 -14.06 5.35
CA ASP A 231 -30.36 -15.03 6.08
C ASP A 231 -31.65 -14.43 6.66
N LEU A 232 -31.61 -13.20 7.18
CA LEU A 232 -32.79 -12.47 7.66
C LEU A 232 -33.79 -12.20 6.51
N VAL A 233 -33.32 -11.67 5.39
CA VAL A 233 -34.17 -11.41 4.22
C VAL A 233 -34.81 -12.72 3.70
N ASN A 234 -34.01 -13.78 3.58
CA ASN A 234 -34.52 -15.10 3.12
C ASN A 234 -35.45 -15.74 4.11
N ALA A 235 -35.40 -15.43 5.41
CA ALA A 235 -36.36 -15.84 6.40
C ALA A 235 -37.70 -15.08 6.29
N GLY A 236 -37.77 -14.04 5.46
CA GLY A 236 -38.95 -13.20 5.26
C GLY A 236 -39.05 -12.06 6.26
N GLU A 237 -38.00 -11.77 6.99
CA GLU A 237 -37.91 -10.57 7.84
C GLU A 237 -37.79 -9.31 7.00
N THR A 238 -38.36 -8.21 7.46
CA THR A 238 -38.05 -6.88 6.90
C THR A 238 -36.73 -6.45 7.49
N VAL A 239 -35.70 -6.29 6.63
CA VAL A 239 -34.40 -5.75 7.01
C VAL A 239 -34.32 -4.32 6.49
N VAL A 240 -34.26 -3.34 7.37
CA VAL A 240 -34.05 -1.94 7.00
C VAL A 240 -32.63 -1.58 7.37
N LEU A 241 -31.88 -1.10 6.39
CA LEU A 241 -30.51 -0.60 6.58
C LEU A 241 -30.51 0.91 6.42
N HIS A 242 -29.69 1.58 7.22
CA HIS A 242 -29.30 2.97 7.06
C HIS A 242 -27.84 2.99 6.62
N VAL A 243 -27.57 3.57 5.44
CA VAL A 243 -26.23 3.73 4.88
C VAL A 243 -26.04 5.20 4.52
N ALA A 244 -25.06 5.83 5.15
CA ALA A 244 -24.65 7.20 4.83
C ALA A 244 -23.20 7.26 4.45
N VAL A 245 -22.89 7.84 3.30
CA VAL A 245 -21.54 8.15 2.82
C VAL A 245 -21.49 9.63 2.53
N ASP A 246 -20.49 10.32 3.07
CA ASP A 246 -20.21 11.74 2.83
C ASP A 246 -18.82 11.83 2.17
N GLY A 247 -18.83 11.88 0.86
CA GLY A 247 -17.61 11.87 0.08
C GLY A 247 -17.75 12.62 -1.23
N PHE A 248 -16.66 12.96 -1.86
CA PHE A 248 -16.65 13.55 -3.19
C PHE A 248 -15.48 13.05 -4.02
N ILE A 249 -15.65 13.10 -5.32
CA ILE A 249 -14.61 12.78 -6.30
C ILE A 249 -14.08 14.10 -6.87
N ASN A 250 -12.76 14.28 -6.82
CA ASN A 250 -12.08 15.34 -7.55
C ASN A 250 -11.63 14.73 -8.88
N GLU A 251 -12.37 15.04 -9.94
CA GLU A 251 -12.16 14.47 -11.29
C GLU A 251 -10.99 15.16 -12.00
N ASP A 252 -10.33 14.43 -12.91
CA ASP A 252 -9.30 14.94 -13.82
C ASP A 252 -8.12 15.63 -13.10
N VAL A 253 -7.76 15.17 -11.89
CA VAL A 253 -6.64 15.72 -11.13
C VAL A 253 -5.34 15.40 -11.84
N ILE A 254 -4.57 16.45 -12.18
CA ILE A 254 -3.21 16.29 -12.69
C ILE A 254 -2.25 16.31 -11.52
N THR A 255 -1.61 15.20 -11.26
CA THR A 255 -0.57 15.06 -10.23
C THR A 255 0.75 14.61 -10.85
N ASN A 256 1.83 14.49 -10.05
CA ASN A 256 3.16 14.23 -10.57
C ASN A 256 3.93 13.23 -9.70
N ASN A 257 4.42 12.15 -10.28
CA ASN A 257 5.57 11.47 -9.71
C ASN A 257 6.82 12.36 -9.83
N VAL A 258 7.63 12.42 -8.77
CA VAL A 258 8.95 13.09 -8.83
C VAL A 258 10.01 12.04 -9.05
N ILE A 259 10.73 12.15 -10.18
CA ILE A 259 11.80 11.22 -10.56
C ILE A 259 13.12 11.96 -10.49
N ALA A 260 14.04 11.51 -9.66
CA ALA A 260 15.35 12.13 -9.49
C ALA A 260 16.48 11.10 -9.72
N GLU A 261 17.34 11.36 -10.67
CA GLU A 261 18.42 10.45 -11.06
C GLU A 261 19.79 10.97 -10.70
N THR A 262 20.69 10.09 -10.28
CA THR A 262 22.10 10.42 -10.19
C THR A 262 22.64 10.83 -11.57
N PRO A 263 23.49 11.88 -11.68
CA PRO A 263 24.08 12.29 -12.95
C PRO A 263 24.94 11.19 -13.60
N GLY A 264 25.51 10.31 -12.77
CA GLY A 264 26.36 9.20 -13.16
C GLY A 264 25.71 7.83 -12.93
N GLY A 265 26.50 6.78 -13.15
CA GLY A 265 26.08 5.39 -13.00
C GLY A 265 25.57 4.76 -14.29
N ARG A 266 25.50 3.44 -14.31
CA ARG A 266 25.09 2.64 -15.47
C ARG A 266 23.57 2.63 -15.58
N ALA A 267 23.03 3.27 -16.62
CA ALA A 267 21.59 3.31 -16.87
C ALA A 267 20.99 1.94 -17.29
N ASP A 268 21.82 1.01 -17.80
CA ASP A 268 21.39 -0.35 -18.10
C ASP A 268 21.31 -1.26 -16.83
N ARG A 269 21.48 -0.65 -15.65
CA ARG A 269 21.42 -1.31 -14.33
C ARG A 269 20.90 -0.33 -13.28
N THR A 270 19.79 0.33 -13.58
CA THR A 270 19.18 1.29 -12.68
C THR A 270 18.70 0.60 -11.41
N VAL A 271 19.05 1.17 -10.27
CA VAL A 271 18.47 0.87 -8.97
C VAL A 271 17.38 1.90 -8.74
N VAL A 272 16.13 1.48 -8.69
CA VAL A 272 14.99 2.31 -8.30
C VAL A 272 14.89 2.27 -6.78
N VAL A 273 14.69 3.42 -6.17
CA VAL A 273 14.42 3.62 -4.75
C VAL A 273 13.12 4.40 -4.68
N GLY A 274 12.09 3.85 -4.10
CA GLY A 274 10.75 4.43 -4.10
C GLY A 274 10.09 4.44 -2.74
N GLY A 275 9.12 5.31 -2.62
CA GLY A 275 8.18 5.49 -1.56
C GLY A 275 7.16 6.54 -2.00
N HIS A 276 6.02 6.64 -1.32
CA HIS A 276 4.97 7.55 -1.76
C HIS A 276 5.01 8.90 -1.05
N LEU A 277 4.66 9.94 -1.80
CA LEU A 277 4.74 11.31 -1.32
C LEU A 277 3.43 11.82 -0.74
N ASP A 278 2.32 11.25 -1.15
CA ASP A 278 1.01 11.60 -0.61
C ASP A 278 0.79 11.01 0.80
N SER A 279 -0.26 11.43 1.43
CA SER A 279 -0.83 10.85 2.64
C SER A 279 -2.29 10.51 2.39
N VAL A 280 -2.90 9.77 3.31
CA VAL A 280 -4.37 9.73 3.39
C VAL A 280 -4.94 11.14 3.59
N TYR A 281 -6.22 11.30 3.26
CA TYR A 281 -6.91 12.57 3.46
C TYR A 281 -7.00 12.96 4.95
N GLU A 282 -7.16 11.99 5.83
CA GLU A 282 -7.43 12.18 7.26
C GLU A 282 -6.28 12.78 8.06
N GLY A 283 -5.06 12.78 7.53
CA GLY A 283 -3.90 13.21 8.29
C GLY A 283 -2.68 13.64 7.48
N PRO A 284 -1.65 14.15 8.18
CA PRO A 284 -0.45 14.66 7.53
C PRO A 284 0.50 13.58 6.99
N GLY A 285 0.33 12.29 7.39
CA GLY A 285 1.13 11.17 6.90
C GLY A 285 2.63 11.33 7.19
N VAL A 286 3.00 11.57 8.45
CA VAL A 286 4.41 11.84 8.80
C VAL A 286 5.23 10.54 8.86
N ASN A 287 4.62 9.46 9.34
CA ASN A 287 5.21 8.13 9.22
C ASN A 287 4.85 7.49 7.87
N ASP A 288 3.61 7.58 7.46
CA ASP A 288 3.01 6.99 6.25
C ASP A 288 2.83 8.04 5.12
N ASP A 289 3.68 8.18 4.08
CA ASP A 289 5.05 7.65 4.03
C ASP A 289 6.08 8.80 4.11
N GLY A 290 5.83 9.79 4.98
CA GLY A 290 6.80 10.85 5.25
C GLY A 290 8.13 10.31 5.77
N SER A 291 8.16 9.16 6.44
CA SER A 291 9.38 8.55 6.99
C SER A 291 10.27 7.94 5.92
N GLY A 292 9.72 7.21 4.97
CA GLY A 292 10.45 6.67 3.83
C GLY A 292 10.94 7.77 2.89
N VAL A 293 10.05 8.67 2.48
CA VAL A 293 10.40 9.86 1.67
C VAL A 293 11.55 10.65 2.29
N SER A 294 11.49 10.93 3.60
CA SER A 294 12.54 11.70 4.29
C SER A 294 13.86 10.96 4.37
N THR A 295 13.82 9.64 4.58
CA THR A 295 15.02 8.79 4.56
C THR A 295 15.66 8.75 3.17
N MET A 296 14.84 8.71 2.12
CA MET A 296 15.31 8.78 0.72
C MET A 296 15.97 10.13 0.41
N LEU A 297 15.34 11.24 0.81
CA LEU A 297 15.87 12.60 0.62
C LEU A 297 17.22 12.77 1.31
N GLU A 298 17.30 12.46 2.61
CA GLU A 298 18.55 12.58 3.37
C GLU A 298 19.63 11.67 2.79
N THR A 299 19.30 10.45 2.38
CA THR A 299 20.25 9.54 1.72
C THR A 299 20.81 10.16 0.44
N ALA A 300 19.95 10.72 -0.41
CA ALA A 300 20.34 11.36 -1.66
C ALA A 300 21.27 12.56 -1.42
N GLU A 301 20.95 13.41 -0.45
CA GLU A 301 21.76 14.58 -0.09
C GLU A 301 23.14 14.17 0.44
N GLN A 302 23.19 13.18 1.33
CA GLN A 302 24.43 12.70 1.90
C GLN A 302 25.30 11.94 0.88
N MET A 303 24.72 11.23 -0.07
CA MET A 303 25.44 10.64 -1.21
C MET A 303 26.20 11.72 -1.99
N THR A 304 25.55 12.84 -2.25
CA THR A 304 26.16 13.98 -2.95
C THR A 304 27.21 14.67 -2.07
N ALA A 305 26.91 14.95 -0.80
CA ALA A 305 27.81 15.61 0.14
C ALA A 305 29.14 14.85 0.32
N LEU A 306 29.05 13.51 0.33
CA LEU A 306 30.22 12.62 0.40
C LEU A 306 30.89 12.40 -0.97
N GLY A 307 30.34 12.92 -2.06
CA GLY A 307 30.87 12.74 -3.41
C GLY A 307 30.82 11.30 -3.92
N ILE A 308 29.83 10.52 -3.48
CA ILE A 308 29.66 9.12 -3.88
C ILE A 308 29.35 9.07 -5.38
N GLN A 309 30.16 8.31 -6.12
CA GLN A 309 29.96 8.05 -7.54
C GLN A 309 29.40 6.63 -7.72
N PRO A 310 28.09 6.46 -7.91
CA PRO A 310 27.50 5.13 -8.00
C PRO A 310 27.94 4.39 -9.28
N THR A 311 28.18 3.09 -9.17
CA THR A 311 28.46 2.20 -10.31
C THR A 311 27.22 2.02 -11.17
N ASN A 312 26.08 1.85 -10.55
CA ASN A 312 24.76 1.73 -11.17
C ASN A 312 24.02 3.06 -10.98
N LYS A 313 23.22 3.49 -11.98
CA LYS A 313 22.36 4.65 -11.82
C LYS A 313 21.41 4.42 -10.64
N VAL A 314 21.24 5.41 -9.78
CA VAL A 314 20.22 5.41 -8.75
C VAL A 314 19.12 6.37 -9.18
N ARG A 315 17.88 5.88 -9.17
CA ARG A 315 16.69 6.64 -9.50
C ARG A 315 15.79 6.63 -8.27
N PHE A 316 15.69 7.76 -7.61
CA PHE A 316 14.72 7.99 -6.56
C PHE A 316 13.40 8.37 -7.21
N ILE A 317 12.30 7.73 -6.78
CA ILE A 317 10.96 8.06 -7.25
C ILE A 317 10.10 8.27 -6.03
N PHE A 318 9.45 9.43 -5.97
CA PHE A 318 8.47 9.79 -4.97
C PHE A 318 7.12 9.73 -5.68
N PHE A 319 6.37 8.67 -5.39
CA PHE A 319 5.11 8.38 -6.07
C PHE A 319 3.99 9.24 -5.54
N SER A 320 2.96 9.48 -6.36
CA SER A 320 1.75 10.18 -5.99
C SER A 320 0.55 9.25 -6.14
N GLY A 321 -0.41 9.33 -5.23
CA GLY A 321 -1.64 8.55 -5.32
C GLY A 321 -1.48 7.08 -4.93
N GLU A 322 -0.53 6.77 -4.09
CA GLU A 322 -0.39 5.44 -3.49
C GLU A 322 -1.64 5.11 -2.69
N GLU A 323 -2.04 6.02 -1.81
CA GLU A 323 -3.21 5.94 -0.92
C GLU A 323 -4.56 5.84 -1.67
N GLN A 324 -4.55 6.15 -2.95
CA GLN A 324 -5.71 6.00 -3.85
C GLN A 324 -5.65 4.70 -4.67
N GLY A 325 -4.73 3.80 -4.33
CA GLY A 325 -4.57 2.48 -4.97
C GLY A 325 -3.41 2.41 -5.95
N LEU A 326 -2.22 2.83 -5.55
CA LEU A 326 -0.94 2.70 -6.26
C LEU A 326 -0.88 3.46 -7.60
N LEU A 327 -1.67 4.55 -7.75
CA LEU A 327 -1.86 5.22 -9.04
C LEU A 327 -0.55 5.64 -9.70
N GLY A 328 0.38 6.20 -8.92
CA GLY A 328 1.64 6.73 -9.43
C GLY A 328 2.62 5.67 -9.87
N SER A 329 2.80 4.62 -9.11
CA SER A 329 3.69 3.51 -9.46
C SER A 329 3.14 2.68 -10.62
N ASP A 330 1.83 2.43 -10.65
CA ASP A 330 1.16 1.78 -11.78
C ASP A 330 1.32 2.60 -13.06
N TYR A 331 1.08 3.93 -12.98
CA TYR A 331 1.29 4.81 -14.12
C TYR A 331 2.75 4.79 -14.57
N TYR A 332 3.71 4.94 -13.63
CA TYR A 332 5.13 4.92 -13.96
C TYR A 332 5.52 3.63 -14.70
N VAL A 333 5.14 2.47 -14.17
CA VAL A 333 5.50 1.17 -14.77
C VAL A 333 4.79 0.97 -16.11
N SER A 334 3.55 1.44 -16.27
CA SER A 334 2.80 1.36 -17.54
C SER A 334 3.46 2.13 -18.69
N GLN A 335 4.23 3.19 -18.37
CA GLN A 335 4.96 3.99 -19.36
C GLN A 335 6.31 3.38 -19.76
N LEU A 336 6.80 2.37 -19.02
CA LEU A 336 8.09 1.76 -19.32
C LEU A 336 8.05 0.91 -20.59
N THR A 337 9.03 1.11 -21.44
CA THR A 337 9.28 0.20 -22.55
C THR A 337 9.85 -1.13 -22.06
N ALA A 338 9.71 -2.20 -22.84
CA ALA A 338 10.31 -3.49 -22.53
C ALA A 338 11.86 -3.42 -22.39
N ARG A 339 12.50 -2.38 -22.89
CA ARG A 339 13.92 -2.12 -22.69
C ARG A 339 14.16 -1.55 -21.30
N GLU A 340 13.44 -0.53 -20.90
CA GLU A 340 13.57 0.13 -19.60
C GLU A 340 13.26 -0.83 -18.46
N ILE A 341 12.22 -1.68 -18.60
CA ILE A 341 11.94 -2.77 -17.64
C ILE A 341 13.19 -3.66 -17.43
N LYS A 342 13.94 -3.95 -18.50
CA LYS A 342 15.17 -4.76 -18.39
C LYS A 342 16.35 -4.01 -17.81
N ASP A 343 16.40 -2.70 -18.03
CA ASP A 343 17.47 -1.83 -17.57
C ASP A 343 17.33 -1.48 -16.07
N ILE A 344 16.12 -1.61 -15.49
CA ILE A 344 15.90 -1.57 -14.03
C ILE A 344 16.37 -2.91 -13.43
N SER A 345 17.35 -2.85 -12.54
CA SER A 345 17.92 -4.04 -11.91
C SER A 345 17.17 -4.48 -10.66
N VAL A 346 16.61 -3.53 -9.91
CA VAL A 346 15.89 -3.75 -8.65
C VAL A 346 15.06 -2.52 -8.32
N MET A 347 13.94 -2.73 -7.65
CA MET A 347 13.16 -1.74 -6.93
C MET A 347 13.37 -1.97 -5.42
N LEU A 348 13.73 -0.93 -4.70
CA LEU A 348 13.79 -0.87 -3.24
C LEU A 348 12.66 0.03 -2.78
N ASP A 349 11.76 -0.53 -2.01
CA ASP A 349 10.55 0.13 -1.53
C ASP A 349 10.66 0.42 -0.05
N PHE A 350 10.36 1.65 0.34
CA PHE A 350 10.52 2.11 1.71
C PHE A 350 9.31 2.91 2.14
N ASP A 351 8.41 2.21 2.77
CA ASP A 351 7.13 2.70 3.21
C ASP A 351 6.99 2.41 4.71
N MET A 352 6.72 3.45 5.51
CA MET A 352 6.58 3.42 6.97
C MET A 352 7.80 2.85 7.71
N LEU A 353 8.78 3.67 7.98
CA LEU A 353 10.04 3.29 8.65
C LEU A 353 10.10 3.66 10.13
N ALA A 354 9.09 4.40 10.67
CA ALA A 354 9.18 5.04 11.98
C ALA A 354 7.99 4.76 12.90
N SER A 355 7.23 3.70 12.70
CA SER A 355 6.02 3.36 13.46
C SER A 355 6.24 3.40 14.96
N GLY A 356 5.33 4.03 15.71
CA GLY A 356 5.50 4.32 17.15
C GLY A 356 5.71 3.09 18.04
N ASN A 357 5.14 1.97 17.63
CA ASN A 357 5.28 0.65 18.29
C ASN A 357 5.95 -0.37 17.38
N TYR A 358 6.98 0.03 16.63
CA TYR A 358 7.60 -0.65 15.50
C TYR A 358 8.06 -2.09 15.75
N ALA A 359 8.16 -2.85 14.66
CA ALA A 359 8.99 -4.05 14.56
C ALA A 359 9.94 -3.90 13.34
N ARG A 360 10.83 -4.84 13.14
CA ARG A 360 11.70 -4.90 11.95
C ARG A 360 11.21 -5.99 11.02
N PHE A 361 10.49 -5.57 9.98
CA PHE A 361 9.97 -6.47 8.96
C PHE A 361 10.77 -6.36 7.66
N ILE A 362 10.95 -7.50 6.98
CA ILE A 362 11.59 -7.61 5.65
C ILE A 362 10.59 -8.32 4.73
N TYR A 363 10.36 -7.82 3.53
CA TYR A 363 9.57 -8.54 2.54
C TYR A 363 10.22 -9.88 2.17
N ASP A 364 9.46 -10.99 2.26
CA ASP A 364 9.89 -12.36 1.92
C ASP A 364 10.08 -12.50 0.40
N GLY A 365 11.26 -12.10 -0.06
CA GLY A 365 11.55 -12.02 -1.48
C GLY A 365 11.63 -13.38 -2.19
N ASN A 366 11.92 -14.45 -1.48
CA ASN A 366 12.05 -15.79 -2.03
C ASN A 366 10.80 -16.67 -1.78
N GLY A 367 9.87 -16.24 -0.93
CA GLY A 367 8.61 -16.90 -0.63
C GLY A 367 8.77 -18.18 0.22
N ASP A 368 9.89 -18.36 0.90
CA ASP A 368 10.12 -19.59 1.67
C ASP A 368 9.42 -19.58 3.05
N GLU A 369 9.05 -18.43 3.55
CA GLU A 369 8.33 -18.26 4.82
C GLU A 369 6.81 -18.08 4.63
N HIS A 370 6.40 -17.34 3.58
CA HIS A 370 4.98 -16.99 3.35
C HIS A 370 4.38 -17.63 2.09
N GLY A 371 5.18 -18.32 1.26
CA GLY A 371 4.69 -19.06 0.09
C GLY A 371 4.45 -18.20 -1.16
N ILE A 372 4.65 -16.89 -1.08
CA ILE A 372 4.53 -15.94 -2.19
C ILE A 372 5.91 -15.39 -2.49
N ALA A 373 6.52 -15.80 -3.61
CA ALA A 373 7.83 -15.32 -4.00
C ALA A 373 7.70 -14.09 -4.93
N GLY A 374 8.50 -13.07 -4.67
CA GLY A 374 8.71 -11.99 -5.62
C GLY A 374 9.43 -12.47 -6.91
N PRO A 375 9.59 -11.59 -7.91
CA PRO A 375 10.36 -11.89 -9.12
C PRO A 375 11.79 -12.32 -8.81
N ASN A 376 12.38 -13.10 -9.74
CA ASN A 376 13.74 -13.61 -9.56
C ASN A 376 14.75 -12.50 -9.26
N GLY A 377 15.31 -12.50 -8.09
CA GLY A 377 16.21 -11.47 -7.54
C GLY A 377 15.70 -10.87 -6.23
N SER A 378 14.39 -10.91 -5.96
CA SER A 378 13.79 -10.38 -4.71
C SER A 378 14.37 -11.06 -3.47
N GLY A 379 14.61 -12.38 -3.50
CA GLY A 379 15.30 -13.08 -2.40
C GLY A 379 16.75 -12.63 -2.16
N ASN A 380 17.41 -11.95 -3.12
CA ASN A 380 18.70 -11.32 -2.86
C ASN A 380 18.54 -9.95 -2.19
N VAL A 381 17.44 -9.25 -2.44
CA VAL A 381 17.10 -8.02 -1.71
C VAL A 381 16.85 -8.35 -0.25
N GLU A 382 15.96 -9.29 0.01
CA GLU A 382 15.67 -9.84 1.34
C GLU A 382 16.97 -10.21 2.08
N ARG A 383 17.86 -10.96 1.42
CA ARG A 383 19.14 -11.39 2.03
C ARG A 383 20.05 -10.21 2.39
N VAL A 384 20.03 -9.11 1.63
CA VAL A 384 20.85 -7.92 1.97
C VAL A 384 20.39 -7.33 3.31
N PHE A 385 19.07 -7.24 3.54
CA PHE A 385 18.53 -6.75 4.80
C PHE A 385 18.76 -7.74 5.95
N LYS A 386 18.53 -9.05 5.74
CA LYS A 386 18.80 -10.10 6.73
C LYS A 386 20.28 -10.08 7.14
N ASP A 387 21.21 -10.13 6.17
CA ASP A 387 22.66 -10.10 6.42
C ASP A 387 23.09 -8.81 7.18
N PHE A 388 22.42 -7.67 6.90
CA PHE A 388 22.71 -6.42 7.58
C PHE A 388 22.27 -6.47 9.04
N TRP A 389 21.00 -6.76 9.34
CA TRP A 389 20.50 -6.81 10.72
C TRP A 389 21.14 -7.93 11.53
N ASP A 390 21.47 -9.07 10.93
CA ASP A 390 22.29 -10.11 11.54
C ASP A 390 23.66 -9.57 11.98
N SER A 391 24.29 -8.73 11.12
CA SER A 391 25.59 -8.13 11.44
C SER A 391 25.51 -7.14 12.62
N GLN A 392 24.35 -6.55 12.84
CA GLN A 392 24.06 -5.63 13.96
C GLN A 392 23.54 -6.38 15.19
N GLY A 393 23.24 -7.68 15.10
CA GLY A 393 22.64 -8.47 16.18
C GLY A 393 21.19 -8.07 16.48
N LEU A 394 20.48 -7.52 15.49
CA LEU A 394 19.09 -7.11 15.59
C LEU A 394 18.16 -8.21 15.09
N ALA A 395 17.13 -8.53 15.87
CA ALA A 395 16.09 -9.46 15.45
C ALA A 395 15.17 -8.81 14.41
N TYR A 396 14.65 -9.63 13.50
CA TYR A 396 13.69 -9.23 12.47
C TYR A 396 12.71 -10.38 12.20
N GLU A 397 11.63 -10.07 11.51
CA GLU A 397 10.67 -11.04 10.97
C GLU A 397 10.44 -10.75 9.49
N THR A 398 9.90 -11.70 8.74
CA THR A 398 9.51 -11.49 7.34
C THR A 398 8.01 -11.23 7.23
N ILE A 399 7.63 -10.53 6.17
CA ILE A 399 6.25 -10.32 5.76
C ILE A 399 6.08 -10.70 4.29
N PRO A 400 4.88 -11.13 3.85
CA PRO A 400 4.64 -11.44 2.45
C PRO A 400 4.63 -10.18 1.58
N PHE A 401 4.80 -10.35 0.28
CA PHE A 401 4.36 -9.36 -0.69
C PHE A 401 2.84 -9.46 -0.80
N ASP A 402 2.13 -8.49 -0.26
CA ASP A 402 0.66 -8.44 -0.23
C ASP A 402 0.07 -7.42 -1.22
N GLY A 403 0.92 -6.67 -1.92
CA GLY A 403 0.51 -5.68 -2.93
C GLY A 403 0.07 -4.34 -2.35
N ARG A 404 0.43 -4.02 -1.09
CA ARG A 404 -0.01 -2.83 -0.37
C ARG A 404 0.96 -1.65 -0.44
N SER A 405 1.94 -1.67 -1.34
CA SER A 405 2.83 -0.54 -1.56
C SER A 405 3.37 -0.54 -3.00
N ASP A 406 4.07 0.47 -3.38
CA ASP A 406 4.52 0.80 -4.74
C ASP A 406 5.40 -0.27 -5.41
N TYR A 407 5.96 -1.22 -4.64
CA TYR A 407 6.67 -2.37 -5.21
C TYR A 407 5.80 -3.22 -6.13
N ASP A 408 4.48 -3.23 -5.94
CA ASP A 408 3.58 -4.16 -6.63
C ASP A 408 3.60 -3.95 -8.15
N ALA A 409 3.51 -2.70 -8.59
CA ALA A 409 3.62 -2.35 -10.00
C ALA A 409 4.89 -2.92 -10.65
N PHE A 410 6.02 -2.89 -9.94
CA PHE A 410 7.30 -3.40 -10.45
C PHE A 410 7.35 -4.93 -10.46
N THR A 411 6.82 -5.56 -9.43
CA THR A 411 6.77 -7.02 -9.35
C THR A 411 5.88 -7.60 -10.42
N SER A 412 4.78 -6.92 -10.76
CA SER A 412 3.82 -7.32 -11.81
C SER A 412 4.46 -7.47 -13.19
N VAL A 413 5.49 -6.68 -13.50
CA VAL A 413 6.25 -6.75 -14.76
C VAL A 413 7.57 -7.52 -14.64
N GLY A 414 7.80 -8.19 -13.50
CA GLY A 414 8.94 -9.07 -13.28
C GLY A 414 10.25 -8.35 -12.89
N ILE A 415 10.18 -7.11 -12.42
CA ILE A 415 11.32 -6.40 -11.82
C ILE A 415 11.49 -6.93 -10.39
N PRO A 416 12.71 -7.37 -9.99
CA PRO A 416 12.94 -7.74 -8.59
C PRO A 416 12.68 -6.57 -7.66
N ALA A 417 11.95 -6.81 -6.58
CA ALA A 417 11.68 -5.80 -5.58
C ALA A 417 11.91 -6.34 -4.16
N GLY A 418 11.97 -5.44 -3.20
CA GLY A 418 12.01 -5.73 -1.78
C GLY A 418 12.24 -4.46 -0.99
N GLY A 419 12.06 -4.55 0.31
CA GLY A 419 12.17 -3.44 1.22
C GLY A 419 12.02 -3.90 2.65
N ILE A 420 11.80 -2.92 3.53
CA ILE A 420 11.59 -3.12 4.95
C ILE A 420 10.43 -2.24 5.41
N PHE A 421 9.82 -2.63 6.52
CA PHE A 421 8.58 -2.05 7.01
C PHE A 421 8.58 -2.06 8.54
N ALA A 422 8.08 -1.00 9.16
CA ALA A 422 8.04 -0.89 10.63
C ALA A 422 6.74 -1.42 11.24
N GLY A 423 5.74 -1.73 10.41
CA GLY A 423 4.42 -2.22 10.81
C GLY A 423 3.36 -1.13 10.87
N ALA A 424 2.13 -1.44 10.53
CA ALA A 424 0.98 -0.55 10.50
C ALA A 424 -0.08 -0.94 11.56
N GLU A 425 -1.30 -1.25 11.14
CA GLU A 425 -2.49 -1.49 11.98
C GLU A 425 -2.46 -2.80 12.79
N VAL A 426 -1.62 -3.75 12.41
CA VAL A 426 -1.59 -5.07 13.06
C VAL A 426 -1.09 -4.98 14.50
N PRO A 427 -1.76 -5.65 15.48
CA PRO A 427 -1.33 -5.62 16.86
C PRO A 427 -0.04 -6.39 17.09
N LYS A 428 0.92 -5.74 17.78
CA LYS A 428 2.14 -6.38 18.27
C LYS A 428 1.82 -7.54 19.20
N GLN A 429 2.47 -8.68 18.97
CA GLN A 429 2.29 -9.88 19.77
C GLN A 429 3.19 -9.87 21.03
N ASP A 430 2.80 -10.61 22.07
CA ASP A 430 3.56 -10.71 23.34
C ASP A 430 5.02 -11.13 23.12
N TYR A 431 5.29 -12.05 22.17
CA TYR A 431 6.64 -12.55 21.88
C TYR A 431 7.52 -11.52 21.17
N GLN A 432 6.93 -10.50 20.53
CA GLN A 432 7.65 -9.45 19.80
C GLN A 432 8.18 -8.35 20.73
N VAL A 433 7.54 -8.14 21.89
CA VAL A 433 7.98 -7.12 22.87
C VAL A 433 9.43 -7.30 23.32
N PRO A 434 9.91 -8.51 23.66
CA PRO A 434 11.33 -8.70 23.99
C PRO A 434 12.30 -8.45 22.83
N LEU A 435 11.83 -8.49 21.59
CA LEU A 435 12.64 -8.32 20.38
C LEU A 435 12.75 -6.87 19.92
N TYR A 436 11.64 -6.12 20.06
CA TYR A 436 11.48 -4.79 19.47
C TYR A 436 11.11 -3.72 20.50
N GLY A 437 10.79 -4.10 21.74
CA GLY A 437 10.21 -3.19 22.72
C GLY A 437 8.73 -2.92 22.44
N GLY A 438 8.23 -1.81 22.98
CA GLY A 438 6.85 -1.39 22.79
C GLY A 438 5.82 -2.14 23.62
N THR A 439 4.57 -2.19 23.15
CA THR A 439 3.41 -2.69 23.89
C THR A 439 2.65 -3.74 23.08
N ALA A 440 2.50 -4.94 23.64
CA ALA A 440 1.68 -5.98 23.03
C ALA A 440 0.19 -5.61 23.02
N GLY A 441 -0.53 -6.08 22.00
CA GLY A 441 -1.95 -5.81 21.82
C GLY A 441 -2.28 -4.39 21.31
N GLN A 442 -1.25 -3.55 21.09
CA GLN A 442 -1.40 -2.27 20.40
C GLN A 442 -0.90 -2.40 18.97
N PRO A 443 -1.47 -1.68 17.99
CA PRO A 443 -0.94 -1.60 16.63
C PRO A 443 0.56 -1.30 16.61
N PHE A 444 1.24 -1.74 15.55
CA PHE A 444 2.62 -1.27 15.32
C PHE A 444 2.64 0.23 15.10
N ASP A 445 1.67 0.76 14.37
CA ASP A 445 1.40 2.19 14.29
C ASP A 445 -0.02 2.51 14.76
N PRO A 446 -0.19 3.07 15.97
CA PRO A 446 -1.51 3.44 16.48
C PRO A 446 -2.15 4.62 15.76
N CYS A 447 -1.41 5.33 14.93
CA CYS A 447 -1.89 6.50 14.18
C CYS A 447 -1.96 6.25 12.66
N TYR A 448 -1.78 5.00 12.23
CA TYR A 448 -1.91 4.62 10.83
C TYR A 448 -3.22 5.11 10.22
N HIS A 449 -3.15 5.84 9.11
CA HIS A 449 -4.28 6.44 8.42
C HIS A 449 -5.14 7.37 9.30
N GLN A 450 -4.52 8.11 10.22
CA GLN A 450 -5.22 8.99 11.14
C GLN A 450 -4.56 10.37 11.26
N GLN A 451 -5.34 11.34 11.74
CA GLN A 451 -4.85 12.70 11.99
C GLN A 451 -3.67 12.77 12.97
N CYS A 452 -3.50 11.77 13.81
CA CYS A 452 -2.39 11.72 14.78
C CYS A 452 -1.07 11.20 14.18
N ASP A 453 -1.02 10.85 12.89
CA ASP A 453 0.25 10.51 12.22
C ASP A 453 1.10 11.77 12.00
N THR A 454 1.75 12.17 13.06
CA THR A 454 2.58 13.36 13.22
C THR A 454 3.95 12.98 13.79
N LEU A 455 4.87 13.93 13.88
CA LEU A 455 6.16 13.73 14.56
C LEU A 455 6.02 13.21 16.01
N ALA A 456 4.87 13.40 16.66
CA ALA A 456 4.63 12.90 18.00
C ALA A 456 4.38 11.38 18.06
N ASN A 457 4.05 10.76 16.93
CA ASN A 457 3.75 9.32 16.80
C ASN A 457 4.99 8.48 16.47
N ILE A 458 6.07 9.06 15.96
CA ILE A 458 7.23 8.30 15.47
C ILE A 458 8.08 7.68 16.59
N SER A 459 8.73 6.56 16.27
CA SER A 459 9.83 5.99 17.03
C SER A 459 11.17 6.42 16.45
N GLU A 460 11.90 7.31 17.14
CA GLU A 460 13.27 7.70 16.71
C GLU A 460 14.22 6.48 16.65
N GLN A 461 14.06 5.52 17.58
CA GLN A 461 14.86 4.29 17.56
C GLN A 461 14.51 3.41 16.36
N GLY A 462 13.22 3.26 16.06
CA GLY A 462 12.75 2.54 14.86
C GLY A 462 13.30 3.16 13.60
N LEU A 463 13.20 4.49 13.49
CA LEU A 463 13.71 5.26 12.35
C LEU A 463 15.23 5.07 12.16
N ASP A 464 16.02 5.13 13.24
CA ASP A 464 17.47 4.92 13.21
C ASP A 464 17.83 3.53 12.67
N GLU A 465 17.21 2.49 13.23
CA GLU A 465 17.48 1.10 12.85
C GLU A 465 17.04 0.76 11.41
N HIS A 466 15.92 1.35 10.95
CA HIS A 466 15.43 1.15 9.58
C HIS A 466 16.22 2.00 8.58
N SER A 467 16.48 3.28 8.86
CA SER A 467 17.24 4.14 7.96
C SER A 467 18.66 3.60 7.71
N ASP A 468 19.32 3.07 8.72
CA ASP A 468 20.61 2.39 8.57
C ASP A 468 20.55 1.23 7.59
N ALA A 469 19.48 0.43 7.63
CA ALA A 469 19.26 -0.68 6.72
C ALA A 469 18.92 -0.22 5.30
N VAL A 470 18.09 0.83 5.17
CA VAL A 470 17.79 1.51 3.88
C VAL A 470 19.05 1.97 3.20
N VAL A 471 19.86 2.76 3.91
CA VAL A 471 21.12 3.31 3.40
C VAL A 471 22.10 2.20 3.02
N HIS A 472 22.18 1.14 3.83
CA HIS A 472 22.99 -0.04 3.52
C HIS A 472 22.55 -0.70 2.21
N ALA A 473 21.27 -0.89 2.00
CA ALA A 473 20.73 -1.51 0.79
C ALA A 473 20.96 -0.63 -0.44
N ILE A 474 20.63 0.66 -0.37
CA ILE A 474 20.85 1.63 -1.47
C ILE A 474 22.33 1.64 -1.89
N ALA A 475 23.25 1.81 -0.94
CA ALA A 475 24.68 1.84 -1.23
C ALA A 475 25.16 0.49 -1.80
N THR A 476 24.69 -0.62 -1.28
CA THR A 476 25.05 -1.96 -1.76
C THR A 476 24.63 -2.16 -3.22
N PHE A 477 23.41 -1.85 -3.59
CA PHE A 477 22.93 -2.02 -4.96
C PHE A 477 23.47 -0.96 -5.92
N ALA A 478 23.68 0.27 -5.45
CA ALA A 478 24.30 1.35 -6.22
C ALA A 478 25.75 1.02 -6.61
N MET A 479 26.49 0.35 -5.74
CA MET A 479 27.93 0.09 -5.92
C MET A 479 28.26 -1.30 -6.45
N THR A 480 27.31 -2.25 -6.43
CA THR A 480 27.59 -3.65 -6.84
C THR A 480 27.76 -3.81 -8.34
N ASN A 481 28.74 -4.64 -8.74
CA ASN A 481 28.92 -5.06 -10.13
C ASN A 481 28.21 -6.39 -10.44
N SER A 482 27.68 -7.09 -9.43
CA SER A 482 26.98 -8.35 -9.59
C SER A 482 25.54 -8.12 -10.07
N SER A 483 24.98 -9.04 -10.85
CA SER A 483 23.53 -9.02 -11.12
C SER A 483 22.77 -9.34 -9.84
N VAL A 484 21.63 -8.69 -9.62
CA VAL A 484 20.79 -8.90 -8.44
C VAL A 484 20.34 -10.33 -8.31
N ASN A 485 20.06 -11.00 -9.41
CA ASN A 485 19.57 -12.37 -9.49
C ASN A 485 20.63 -13.42 -9.84
N GLY A 486 21.90 -13.06 -10.01
CA GLY A 486 22.99 -13.98 -10.33
C GLY A 486 22.91 -14.69 -11.69
N THR A 487 21.80 -14.60 -12.41
CA THR A 487 21.54 -15.23 -13.72
C THR A 487 20.93 -14.24 -14.70
N ALA A 488 21.17 -14.44 -15.99
CA ALA A 488 20.46 -13.68 -17.01
C ALA A 488 18.95 -13.96 -16.88
N ARG A 489 18.12 -12.91 -16.89
CA ARG A 489 16.65 -13.03 -16.82
C ARG A 489 16.15 -14.01 -17.88
N SER A 490 15.46 -15.08 -17.46
CA SER A 490 14.74 -15.92 -18.40
C SER A 490 13.46 -15.18 -18.83
N SER A 491 13.25 -15.06 -20.12
CA SER A 491 12.14 -14.34 -20.74
C SER A 491 10.77 -15.05 -20.61
N SER A 492 10.61 -16.00 -19.69
CA SER A 492 9.44 -16.90 -19.69
C SER A 492 8.91 -17.32 -18.31
N ALA A 493 9.19 -16.61 -17.23
CA ALA A 493 8.37 -16.78 -16.05
C ALA A 493 7.01 -16.14 -16.35
N ALA A 494 5.96 -16.96 -16.43
CA ALA A 494 4.60 -16.43 -16.40
C ALA A 494 4.48 -15.70 -15.06
N ILE A 495 4.29 -14.39 -15.12
CA ILE A 495 4.03 -13.56 -13.97
C ILE A 495 2.67 -14.03 -13.46
N LYS A 496 2.66 -14.70 -12.30
CA LYS A 496 1.43 -14.77 -11.54
C LYS A 496 1.21 -13.36 -11.01
N SER A 497 0.10 -12.76 -11.38
CA SER A 497 -0.39 -11.59 -10.66
C SER A 497 -0.41 -11.96 -9.18
N LEU A 498 0.28 -11.19 -8.35
CA LEU A 498 0.15 -11.35 -6.91
C LEU A 498 -1.30 -11.02 -6.61
N GLU A 499 -2.03 -11.97 -6.01
CA GLU A 499 -3.37 -11.68 -5.52
C GLU A 499 -3.21 -10.80 -4.29
N PHE A 500 -3.81 -9.65 -4.33
CA PHE A 500 -3.86 -8.70 -3.25
C PHE A 500 -4.56 -9.29 -2.01
N HIS A 501 -3.92 -9.22 -0.83
CA HIS A 501 -4.40 -9.81 0.42
C HIS A 501 -4.56 -8.80 1.56
N GLY A 502 -4.82 -7.54 1.27
CA GLY A 502 -4.94 -6.49 2.26
C GLY A 502 -6.30 -5.77 2.27
N PRO A 503 -6.52 -4.84 3.20
CA PRO A 503 -7.73 -4.01 3.24
C PRO A 503 -7.73 -2.88 2.19
N LEU A 504 -6.78 -2.82 1.26
CA LEU A 504 -6.83 -1.88 0.15
C LEU A 504 -7.99 -2.18 -0.80
N PRO A 505 -8.41 -1.21 -1.62
CA PRO A 505 -9.51 -1.38 -2.56
C PRO A 505 -9.30 -2.61 -3.44
N VAL A 506 -10.23 -3.55 -3.40
CA VAL A 506 -10.23 -4.76 -4.23
C VAL A 506 -10.99 -4.44 -5.51
N ARG A 507 -10.35 -4.65 -6.68
CA ARG A 507 -11.01 -4.52 -7.98
C ARG A 507 -11.96 -5.66 -8.27
#